data_123b4dc14082ae65731e6a71353a9373
#
_entry.id   123b4dc14082ae65731e6a71353a9373
#
_cell.length_a   1.000
_cell.length_b   1.000
_cell.length_c   1.000
_cell.angle_alpha   90.00
_cell.angle_beta   90.00
_cell.angle_gamma   90.00
#
_symmetry.space_group_name_H-M   'P 1'
#
loop_
_entity.id
_entity.type
_entity.pdbx_description
1 polymer ?
#
loop_
_entity_poly.entity_id
_entity_poly.type
_entity_poly.pdbx_seq_one_letter_code
_entity_poly.pdbx_strand_id
1 'polypeptide(L)'
;MVLKKRYIRNTKSNLSFYIAIVILTAVSIMVYLTMSCGFQGMNSYIKDFRKECNSEDAQFSTYMSLSSKNIKNLESKYDLIIEKQLYIDIKNNDKNGKEDTIRLFKPSERINKYRVTYGKDVLNDNEILLCKSYMREHGLEIKDKFKFNGKNYRIAGAFTRPDYISVYKDINGSFSTPDNFAIAILSADEYKNICDDLSKDEVSYYSVRYRDDSTKNIENFRKEINKKAMIASYTSKEN
;
A
#
# COMPACT_ATOMS: atom_id res chain seq x y z
N MET A 1 -43.81 17.70 50.63
CA MET A 1 -44.27 16.35 50.22
C MET A 1 -45.08 16.36 48.90
N VAL A 2 -45.72 17.43 48.53
CA VAL A 2 -46.57 17.58 47.32
C VAL A 2 -45.75 17.56 46.01
N LEU A 3 -44.59 18.22 45.95
CA LEU A 3 -43.72 18.33 44.76
C LEU A 3 -43.20 16.96 44.31
N LYS A 4 -42.77 16.05 45.20
CA LYS A 4 -42.34 14.69 44.88
C LYS A 4 -43.42 13.84 44.20
N LYS A 5 -44.66 13.92 44.73
CA LYS A 5 -45.84 13.22 44.13
C LYS A 5 -46.13 13.73 42.71
N ARG A 6 -46.05 15.04 42.49
CA ARG A 6 -46.30 15.66 41.20
C ARG A 6 -45.20 15.27 40.14
N TYR A 7 -43.96 15.19 40.59
CA TYR A 7 -42.85 14.76 39.75
C TYR A 7 -42.99 13.31 39.30
N ILE A 8 -43.24 12.42 40.23
CA ILE A 8 -43.42 10.96 39.94
C ILE A 8 -44.62 10.73 39.00
N ARG A 9 -45.71 11.46 39.19
CA ARG A 9 -46.90 11.35 38.34
C ARG A 9 -46.62 11.86 36.91
N ASN A 10 -45.90 12.97 36.77
CA ASN A 10 -45.53 13.52 35.47
C ASN A 10 -44.53 12.56 34.74
N THR A 11 -43.58 12.00 35.44
CA THR A 11 -42.64 11.01 34.85
C THR A 11 -43.40 9.76 34.39
N LYS A 12 -44.36 9.27 35.17
CA LYS A 12 -45.16 8.10 34.76
C LYS A 12 -46.06 8.36 33.57
N SER A 13 -46.64 9.55 33.44
CA SER A 13 -47.49 9.90 32.29
C SER A 13 -46.67 10.07 30.99
N ASN A 14 -45.37 10.37 31.07
CA ASN A 14 -44.48 10.56 29.93
C ASN A 14 -43.41 9.46 29.84
N LEU A 15 -43.64 8.30 30.46
CA LEU A 15 -42.66 7.23 30.53
C LEU A 15 -42.13 6.78 29.17
N SER A 16 -42.98 6.65 28.18
CA SER A 16 -42.63 6.28 26.82
C SER A 16 -41.64 7.27 26.17
N PHE A 17 -41.79 8.56 26.46
CA PHE A 17 -40.87 9.59 25.98
C PHE A 17 -39.49 9.47 26.62
N TYR A 18 -39.41 9.23 27.93
CA TYR A 18 -38.13 9.04 28.59
C TYR A 18 -37.43 7.75 28.15
N ILE A 19 -38.19 6.65 27.97
CA ILE A 19 -37.64 5.42 27.42
C ILE A 19 -37.10 5.64 26.00
N ALA A 20 -37.81 6.34 25.15
CA ALA A 20 -37.35 6.66 23.78
C ALA A 20 -36.03 7.44 23.81
N ILE A 21 -35.89 8.46 24.67
CA ILE A 21 -34.65 9.23 24.82
C ILE A 21 -33.49 8.32 25.28
N VAL A 22 -33.73 7.47 26.28
CA VAL A 22 -32.67 6.55 26.77
C VAL A 22 -32.22 5.60 25.67
N ILE A 23 -33.16 5.01 24.94
CA ILE A 23 -32.83 4.12 23.80
C ILE A 23 -32.04 4.88 22.72
N LEU A 24 -32.50 6.08 22.32
CA LEU A 24 -31.81 6.88 21.32
C LEU A 24 -30.39 7.23 21.75
N THR A 25 -30.21 7.63 23.01
CA THR A 25 -28.91 7.95 23.57
C THR A 25 -28.01 6.71 23.59
N ALA A 26 -28.53 5.56 24.03
CA ALA A 26 -27.79 4.30 24.06
C ALA A 26 -27.33 3.88 22.64
N VAL A 27 -28.21 3.97 21.66
CA VAL A 27 -27.88 3.67 20.26
C VAL A 27 -26.80 4.64 19.73
N SER A 28 -26.92 5.95 20.01
CA SER A 28 -25.92 6.93 19.59
C SER A 28 -24.52 6.65 20.19
N ILE A 29 -24.46 6.32 21.47
CA ILE A 29 -23.21 5.94 22.15
C ILE A 29 -22.65 4.65 21.55
N MET A 30 -23.49 3.65 21.29
CA MET A 30 -23.06 2.38 20.70
C MET A 30 -22.44 2.60 19.31
N VAL A 31 -23.06 3.39 18.44
CA VAL A 31 -22.56 3.73 17.11
C VAL A 31 -21.20 4.44 17.23
N TYR A 32 -21.11 5.45 18.10
CA TYR A 32 -19.87 6.18 18.34
C TYR A 32 -18.72 5.26 18.79
N LEU A 33 -18.96 4.41 19.78
CA LEU A 33 -17.95 3.48 20.30
C LEU A 33 -17.51 2.47 19.22
N THR A 34 -18.46 1.93 18.46
CA THR A 34 -18.16 0.97 17.39
C THR A 34 -17.27 1.61 16.33
N MET A 35 -17.60 2.81 15.88
CA MET A 35 -16.76 3.54 14.91
C MET A 35 -15.39 3.89 15.49
N SER A 36 -15.34 4.40 16.73
CA SER A 36 -14.07 4.79 17.37
C SER A 36 -13.13 3.57 17.53
N CYS A 37 -13.64 2.45 18.04
CA CYS A 37 -12.86 1.22 18.16
C CYS A 37 -12.40 0.70 16.79
N GLY A 38 -13.27 0.75 15.78
CA GLY A 38 -12.95 0.32 14.42
C GLY A 38 -11.81 1.14 13.82
N PHE A 39 -11.87 2.47 13.94
CA PHE A 39 -10.81 3.36 13.45
C PHE A 39 -9.48 3.15 14.20
N GLN A 40 -9.52 2.98 15.52
CA GLN A 40 -8.31 2.73 16.30
C GLN A 40 -7.67 1.40 15.91
N GLY A 41 -8.46 0.33 15.76
CA GLY A 41 -7.98 -0.98 15.33
C GLY A 41 -7.36 -0.94 13.92
N MET A 42 -8.01 -0.24 12.99
CA MET A 42 -7.49 -0.07 11.64
C MET A 42 -6.18 0.72 11.62
N ASN A 43 -6.09 1.82 12.36
CA ASN A 43 -4.88 2.63 12.44
C ASN A 43 -3.71 1.84 13.07
N SER A 44 -3.97 1.07 14.14
CA SER A 44 -2.97 0.20 14.74
C SER A 44 -2.46 -0.84 13.73
N TYR A 45 -3.37 -1.52 13.04
CA TYR A 45 -3.01 -2.50 12.02
C TYR A 45 -2.16 -1.90 10.89
N ILE A 46 -2.55 -0.72 10.36
CA ILE A 46 -1.78 -0.03 9.31
C ILE A 46 -0.39 0.35 9.82
N LYS A 47 -0.30 0.86 11.05
CA LYS A 47 0.99 1.23 11.67
C LYS A 47 1.91 0.03 11.83
N ASP A 48 1.39 -1.09 12.33
CA ASP A 48 2.15 -2.32 12.51
C ASP A 48 2.59 -2.90 11.15
N PHE A 49 1.70 -2.91 10.17
CA PHE A 49 2.01 -3.33 8.80
C PHE A 49 3.10 -2.46 8.16
N ARG A 50 3.00 -1.13 8.28
CA ARG A 50 4.03 -0.20 7.76
C ARG A 50 5.39 -0.43 8.43
N LYS A 51 5.40 -0.73 9.73
CA LYS A 51 6.62 -1.04 10.48
C LYS A 51 7.23 -2.37 10.04
N GLU A 52 6.42 -3.41 9.93
CA GLU A 52 6.85 -4.75 9.50
C GLU A 52 7.43 -4.75 8.09
N CYS A 53 6.75 -4.09 7.16
CA CYS A 53 7.20 -3.99 5.78
C CYS A 53 8.27 -2.91 5.53
N ASN A 54 8.72 -2.24 6.57
CA ASN A 54 9.67 -1.14 6.48
C ASN A 54 9.24 -0.08 5.45
N SER A 55 8.00 0.42 5.61
CA SER A 55 7.38 1.37 4.67
C SER A 55 8.23 2.63 4.50
N GLU A 56 8.30 3.14 3.29
CA GLU A 56 8.92 4.43 2.99
C GLU A 56 8.20 5.60 3.69
N ASP A 57 8.97 6.65 3.99
CA ASP A 57 8.46 7.93 4.48
C ASP A 57 8.35 8.96 3.36
N ALA A 58 9.17 8.81 2.32
CA ALA A 58 9.15 9.64 1.12
C ALA A 58 9.63 8.85 -0.10
N GLN A 59 9.24 9.32 -1.28
CA GLN A 59 9.76 8.82 -2.55
C GLN A 59 10.13 9.98 -3.48
N PHE A 60 11.09 9.74 -4.36
CA PHE A 60 11.46 10.68 -5.40
C PHE A 60 11.93 9.95 -6.66
N SER A 61 11.78 10.59 -7.81
CA SER A 61 12.32 10.13 -9.09
C SER A 61 13.34 11.15 -9.60
N THR A 62 14.32 10.67 -10.34
CA THR A 62 15.37 11.48 -10.96
C THR A 62 15.43 11.20 -12.45
N TYR A 63 15.82 12.19 -13.25
CA TYR A 63 16.05 12.00 -14.68
C TYR A 63 17.26 11.10 -14.97
N MET A 64 18.23 11.08 -14.07
CA MET A 64 19.40 10.21 -14.18
C MET A 64 19.54 9.37 -12.91
N SER A 65 19.88 8.09 -13.07
CA SER A 65 20.10 7.21 -11.93
C SER A 65 21.24 7.71 -11.03
N LEU A 66 20.99 7.71 -9.71
CA LEU A 66 22.01 8.02 -8.72
C LEU A 66 23.05 6.90 -8.66
N SER A 67 24.33 7.26 -8.59
CA SER A 67 25.39 6.27 -8.37
C SER A 67 25.32 5.71 -6.95
N SER A 68 25.77 4.48 -6.76
CA SER A 68 25.83 3.85 -5.42
C SER A 68 26.66 4.68 -4.43
N LYS A 69 27.69 5.41 -4.88
CA LYS A 69 28.49 6.32 -4.06
C LYS A 69 27.64 7.51 -3.56
N ASN A 70 26.84 8.10 -4.45
CA ASN A 70 25.96 9.22 -4.08
C ASN A 70 24.88 8.78 -3.08
N ILE A 71 24.30 7.59 -3.28
CA ILE A 71 23.32 7.03 -2.34
C ILE A 71 23.93 6.87 -0.96
N LYS A 72 25.09 6.18 -0.85
CA LYS A 72 25.79 5.99 0.42
C LYS A 72 26.16 7.31 1.12
N ASN A 73 26.59 8.31 0.36
CA ASN A 73 26.90 9.63 0.91
C ASN A 73 25.66 10.32 1.49
N LEU A 74 24.53 10.24 0.81
CA LEU A 74 23.26 10.81 1.27
C LEU A 74 22.74 10.06 2.52
N GLU A 75 22.82 8.72 2.51
CA GLU A 75 22.45 7.89 3.66
C GLU A 75 23.24 8.26 4.91
N SER A 76 24.57 8.38 4.79
CA SER A 76 25.44 8.73 5.91
C SER A 76 25.27 10.16 6.39
N LYS A 77 25.01 11.09 5.47
CA LYS A 77 24.90 12.52 5.79
C LYS A 77 23.60 12.87 6.51
N TYR A 78 22.51 12.21 6.15
CA TYR A 78 21.16 12.54 6.60
C TYR A 78 20.55 11.46 7.50
N ASP A 79 21.32 10.45 7.90
CA ASP A 79 20.85 9.31 8.70
C ASP A 79 19.52 8.73 8.21
N LEU A 80 19.54 8.27 6.98
CA LEU A 80 18.38 7.70 6.31
C LEU A 80 18.77 6.47 5.49
N ILE A 81 17.78 5.77 4.98
CA ILE A 81 17.94 4.64 4.07
C ILE A 81 17.34 5.03 2.73
N ILE A 82 18.05 4.78 1.62
CA ILE A 82 17.57 4.95 0.26
C ILE A 82 17.61 3.61 -0.45
N GLU A 83 16.52 3.22 -1.08
CA GLU A 83 16.50 2.04 -1.96
C GLU A 83 15.88 2.39 -3.30
N LYS A 84 16.58 1.98 -4.38
CA LYS A 84 16.07 2.11 -5.73
C LYS A 84 15.03 1.01 -5.96
N GLN A 85 13.80 1.42 -6.20
CA GLN A 85 12.70 0.55 -6.59
C GLN A 85 12.63 0.44 -8.10
N LEU A 86 12.41 -0.75 -8.59
CA LEU A 86 12.31 -1.06 -10.01
C LEU A 86 11.00 -1.77 -10.31
N TYR A 87 10.33 -1.36 -11.38
CA TYR A 87 9.17 -2.06 -11.90
C TYR A 87 9.05 -1.92 -13.41
N ILE A 88 8.28 -2.80 -13.99
CA ILE A 88 7.90 -2.78 -15.41
C ILE A 88 6.39 -2.98 -15.54
N ASP A 89 5.74 -2.18 -16.37
CA ASP A 89 4.31 -2.34 -16.69
C ASP A 89 4.17 -3.20 -17.94
N ILE A 90 3.50 -4.32 -17.82
CA ILE A 90 3.27 -5.29 -18.89
C ILE A 90 1.77 -5.35 -19.16
N LYS A 91 1.40 -5.22 -20.44
CA LYS A 91 0.04 -5.46 -20.89
C LYS A 91 -0.21 -6.95 -20.94
N ASN A 92 -1.31 -7.37 -20.35
CA ASN A 92 -1.75 -8.76 -20.30
C ASN A 92 -3.22 -8.84 -20.73
N ASN A 93 -3.61 -9.93 -21.35
CA ASN A 93 -5.01 -10.14 -21.66
C ASN A 93 -5.61 -11.14 -20.67
N ASP A 94 -6.73 -10.77 -20.08
CA ASP A 94 -7.50 -11.66 -19.22
C ASP A 94 -8.11 -12.83 -20.01
N LYS A 95 -8.82 -13.73 -19.30
CA LYS A 95 -9.50 -14.87 -19.92
C LYS A 95 -10.59 -14.46 -20.93
N ASN A 96 -11.09 -13.23 -20.85
CA ASN A 96 -12.14 -12.68 -21.70
C ASN A 96 -11.57 -11.83 -22.85
N GLY A 97 -10.25 -11.72 -22.97
CA GLY A 97 -9.58 -10.90 -23.98
C GLY A 97 -9.51 -9.41 -23.64
N LYS A 98 -9.90 -9.00 -22.42
CA LYS A 98 -9.76 -7.64 -21.95
C LYS A 98 -8.30 -7.36 -21.61
N GLU A 99 -7.79 -6.19 -22.04
CA GLU A 99 -6.42 -5.76 -21.75
C GLU A 99 -6.30 -5.24 -20.32
N ASP A 100 -5.44 -5.87 -19.54
CA ASP A 100 -5.05 -5.48 -18.19
C ASP A 100 -3.61 -4.97 -18.18
N THR A 101 -3.25 -4.16 -17.20
CA THR A 101 -1.86 -3.80 -16.91
C THR A 101 -1.39 -4.50 -15.66
N ILE A 102 -0.34 -5.29 -15.78
CA ILE A 102 0.32 -5.93 -14.63
C ILE A 102 1.62 -5.20 -14.36
N ARG A 103 1.73 -4.56 -13.21
CA ARG A 103 2.98 -3.93 -12.73
C ARG A 103 3.81 -4.98 -12.00
N LEU A 104 4.86 -5.41 -12.65
CA LEU A 104 5.80 -6.37 -12.10
C LEU A 104 6.90 -5.64 -11.33
N PHE A 105 7.00 -5.87 -10.03
CA PHE A 105 8.03 -5.32 -9.17
C PHE A 105 9.22 -6.26 -9.02
N LYS A 106 10.41 -5.66 -9.03
CA LYS A 106 11.58 -6.34 -8.46
C LYS A 106 11.38 -6.45 -6.93
N PRO A 107 11.63 -7.61 -6.32
CA PRO A 107 11.55 -7.75 -4.86
C PRO A 107 12.41 -6.73 -4.12
N SER A 108 11.82 -6.00 -3.17
CA SER A 108 12.51 -5.00 -2.35
C SER A 108 13.22 -5.68 -1.18
N GLU A 109 14.44 -5.22 -0.86
CA GLU A 109 15.26 -5.82 0.20
C GLU A 109 15.20 -5.04 1.52
N ARG A 110 15.13 -3.70 1.44
CA ARG A 110 15.30 -2.80 2.60
C ARG A 110 14.05 -2.01 2.92
N ILE A 111 13.38 -1.43 1.92
CA ILE A 111 12.22 -0.53 2.07
C ILE A 111 11.05 -1.08 1.25
N ASN A 112 9.83 -0.88 1.72
CA ASN A 112 8.61 -1.35 1.06
C ASN A 112 8.61 -2.87 0.80
N LYS A 113 9.09 -3.65 1.76
CA LYS A 113 9.03 -5.11 1.67
C LYS A 113 7.57 -5.54 1.52
N TYR A 114 7.34 -6.48 0.62
CA TYR A 114 6.01 -7.07 0.51
C TYR A 114 5.75 -8.05 1.65
N ARG A 115 4.48 -8.24 1.97
CA ARG A 115 4.02 -9.27 2.90
C ARG A 115 3.04 -10.19 2.19
N VAL A 116 3.32 -11.49 2.20
CA VAL A 116 2.37 -12.49 1.73
C VAL A 116 1.21 -12.56 2.72
N THR A 117 0.01 -12.30 2.23
CA THR A 117 -1.21 -12.31 3.03
C THR A 117 -1.94 -13.64 2.95
N TYR A 118 -1.68 -14.41 1.90
CA TYR A 118 -2.29 -15.71 1.67
C TYR A 118 -1.41 -16.56 0.74
N GLY A 119 -1.18 -17.84 1.06
CA GLY A 119 -0.33 -18.74 0.28
C GLY A 119 1.10 -18.85 0.75
N LYS A 120 2.03 -18.99 -0.18
CA LYS A 120 3.47 -19.20 0.10
C LYS A 120 4.28 -17.98 -0.33
N ASP A 121 5.37 -17.73 0.41
CA ASP A 121 6.34 -16.67 0.12
C ASP A 121 7.45 -17.14 -0.83
N VAL A 122 7.74 -18.43 -0.88
CA VAL A 122 8.81 -18.98 -1.70
C VAL A 122 8.39 -18.99 -3.16
N LEU A 123 9.14 -18.27 -4.01
CA LEU A 123 8.93 -18.18 -5.44
C LEU A 123 9.96 -19.04 -6.18
N ASN A 124 9.46 -19.97 -6.99
CA ASN A 124 10.22 -20.62 -8.02
C ASN A 124 9.99 -19.91 -9.36
N ASP A 125 10.82 -20.18 -10.38
CA ASP A 125 10.77 -19.49 -11.68
C ASP A 125 9.42 -19.63 -12.43
N ASN A 126 8.57 -20.57 -12.02
CA ASN A 126 7.23 -20.78 -12.58
C ASN A 126 6.10 -20.35 -11.63
N GLU A 127 6.42 -19.59 -10.58
CA GLU A 127 5.46 -19.11 -9.60
C GLU A 127 5.36 -17.58 -9.63
N ILE A 128 4.15 -17.07 -9.34
CA ILE A 128 3.85 -15.66 -9.29
C ILE A 128 3.05 -15.32 -8.04
N LEU A 129 3.35 -14.19 -7.43
CA LEU A 129 2.48 -13.55 -6.42
C LEU A 129 1.68 -12.45 -7.09
N LEU A 130 0.40 -12.37 -6.77
CA LEU A 130 -0.52 -11.34 -7.26
C LEU A 130 -1.18 -10.59 -6.10
N CYS A 131 -1.64 -9.37 -6.34
CA CYS A 131 -2.43 -8.65 -5.35
C CYS A 131 -3.81 -9.29 -5.17
N LYS A 132 -4.25 -9.36 -3.90
CA LYS A 132 -5.52 -10.04 -3.54
C LYS A 132 -6.75 -9.44 -4.22
N SER A 133 -6.77 -8.13 -4.45
CA SER A 133 -7.89 -7.43 -5.11
C SER A 133 -8.11 -7.91 -6.54
N TYR A 134 -7.03 -8.02 -7.33
CA TYR A 134 -7.07 -8.54 -8.69
C TYR A 134 -7.49 -10.02 -8.73
N MET A 135 -6.90 -10.84 -7.86
CA MET A 135 -7.28 -12.26 -7.79
C MET A 135 -8.78 -12.43 -7.53
N ARG A 136 -9.34 -11.65 -6.60
CA ARG A 136 -10.78 -11.71 -6.28
C ARG A 136 -11.64 -11.29 -7.45
N GLU A 137 -11.27 -10.22 -8.16
CA GLU A 137 -12.05 -9.70 -9.29
C GLU A 137 -12.10 -10.68 -10.46
N HIS A 138 -10.97 -11.36 -10.72
CA HIS A 138 -10.85 -12.35 -11.81
C HIS A 138 -11.15 -13.80 -11.40
N GLY A 139 -11.65 -14.03 -10.17
CA GLY A 139 -11.96 -15.38 -9.68
C GLY A 139 -10.75 -16.31 -9.70
N LEU A 140 -9.55 -15.79 -9.38
CA LEU A 140 -8.31 -16.55 -9.34
C LEU A 140 -8.03 -17.05 -7.93
N GLU A 141 -7.59 -18.31 -7.84
CA GLU A 141 -7.21 -18.94 -6.58
C GLU A 141 -5.73 -19.35 -6.57
N ILE A 142 -5.23 -19.67 -5.37
CA ILE A 142 -3.87 -20.22 -5.23
C ILE A 142 -3.78 -21.56 -5.95
N LYS A 143 -2.66 -21.77 -6.62
CA LYS A 143 -2.33 -22.91 -7.50
C LYS A 143 -2.96 -22.82 -8.90
N ASP A 144 -3.83 -21.87 -9.19
CA ASP A 144 -4.31 -21.66 -10.55
C ASP A 144 -3.16 -21.30 -11.49
N LYS A 145 -3.38 -21.64 -12.77
CA LYS A 145 -2.49 -21.21 -13.84
C LYS A 145 -2.85 -19.80 -14.26
N PHE A 146 -1.88 -18.92 -14.23
CA PHE A 146 -1.99 -17.55 -14.68
C PHE A 146 -1.09 -17.32 -15.88
N LYS A 147 -1.68 -16.99 -17.02
CA LYS A 147 -0.92 -16.67 -18.23
C LYS A 147 -0.47 -15.23 -18.16
N PHE A 148 0.83 -15.01 -18.18
CA PHE A 148 1.46 -13.69 -18.08
C PHE A 148 2.66 -13.62 -19.01
N ASN A 149 2.76 -12.57 -19.82
CA ASN A 149 3.82 -12.40 -20.83
C ASN A 149 4.06 -13.66 -21.69
N GLY A 150 2.98 -14.29 -22.16
CA GLY A 150 3.07 -15.48 -23.00
C GLY A 150 3.42 -16.79 -22.27
N LYS A 151 3.86 -16.76 -21.02
CA LYS A 151 4.24 -17.90 -20.19
C LYS A 151 3.16 -18.21 -19.16
N ASN A 152 3.04 -19.46 -18.75
CA ASN A 152 2.12 -19.89 -17.70
C ASN A 152 2.85 -19.99 -16.37
N TYR A 153 2.38 -19.23 -15.38
CA TYR A 153 2.84 -19.29 -14.00
C TYR A 153 1.79 -19.92 -13.12
N ARG A 154 2.21 -20.49 -12.00
CA ARG A 154 1.32 -20.94 -10.95
C ARG A 154 1.21 -19.85 -9.89
N ILE A 155 0.01 -19.46 -9.50
CA ILE A 155 -0.20 -18.51 -8.42
C ILE A 155 0.24 -19.15 -7.10
N ALA A 156 1.33 -18.66 -6.52
CA ALA A 156 1.88 -19.13 -5.24
C ALA A 156 1.14 -18.53 -4.05
N GLY A 157 0.70 -17.29 -4.19
CA GLY A 157 0.02 -16.58 -3.12
C GLY A 157 -0.46 -15.18 -3.49
N ALA A 158 -1.14 -14.57 -2.54
CA ALA A 158 -1.51 -13.17 -2.58
C ALA A 158 -0.60 -12.36 -1.66
N PHE A 159 -0.23 -11.16 -2.09
CA PHE A 159 0.64 -10.27 -1.32
C PHE A 159 0.09 -8.85 -1.26
N THR A 160 0.66 -8.06 -0.37
CA THR A 160 0.43 -6.63 -0.21
C THR A 160 1.75 -5.90 -0.01
N ARG A 161 1.86 -4.70 -0.57
CA ARG A 161 2.98 -3.76 -0.35
C ARG A 161 2.47 -2.51 0.37
N PRO A 162 3.29 -1.88 1.23
CA PRO A 162 2.85 -0.71 2.00
C PRO A 162 2.64 0.54 1.14
N ASP A 163 3.28 0.64 0.00
CA ASP A 163 3.12 1.70 -1.00
C ASP A 163 1.92 1.47 -1.96
N TYR A 164 1.31 0.27 -1.92
CA TYR A 164 0.15 -0.13 -2.73
C TYR A 164 -1.00 -0.67 -1.88
N ILE A 165 -1.29 -0.06 -0.74
CA ILE A 165 -2.47 -0.41 0.08
C ILE A 165 -3.76 -0.19 -0.71
N SER A 166 -3.80 0.89 -1.50
CA SER A 166 -4.81 1.10 -2.53
C SER A 166 -4.12 0.99 -3.89
N VAL A 167 -4.56 0.04 -4.70
CA VAL A 167 -3.91 -0.28 -5.98
C VAL A 167 -4.28 0.80 -7.00
N TYR A 168 -3.46 1.85 -7.09
CA TYR A 168 -3.59 2.89 -8.11
C TYR A 168 -2.44 2.79 -9.11
N LYS A 169 -2.75 2.94 -10.40
CA LYS A 169 -1.74 2.92 -11.47
C LYS A 169 -0.86 4.16 -11.43
N ASP A 170 -1.44 5.32 -11.15
CA ASP A 170 -0.75 6.61 -11.05
C ASP A 170 -1.22 7.43 -9.86
N ILE A 171 -0.30 8.12 -9.19
CA ILE A 171 -0.59 9.02 -8.06
C ILE A 171 -1.43 10.23 -8.54
N ASN A 172 -1.39 10.57 -9.83
CA ASN A 172 -1.99 11.77 -10.42
C ASN A 172 -3.35 11.56 -11.09
N GLY A 173 -4.07 10.46 -10.83
CA GLY A 173 -5.53 10.47 -11.09
C GLY A 173 -6.11 9.54 -12.11
N SER A 174 -5.41 8.57 -12.66
CA SER A 174 -6.10 7.48 -13.36
C SER A 174 -6.52 6.45 -12.33
N PHE A 175 -7.80 6.44 -11.98
CA PHE A 175 -8.38 5.37 -11.17
C PHE A 175 -8.20 4.06 -11.94
N SER A 176 -7.25 3.25 -11.49
CA SER A 176 -7.20 1.86 -11.88
C SER A 176 -8.12 1.07 -10.95
N THR A 177 -8.91 0.25 -11.54
CA THR A 177 -9.78 -0.67 -10.80
C THR A 177 -9.10 -2.05 -10.76
N PRO A 178 -9.41 -2.90 -9.78
CA PRO A 178 -8.82 -4.25 -9.70
C PRO A 178 -9.14 -5.14 -10.92
N ASP A 179 -10.05 -4.70 -11.78
CA ASP A 179 -10.44 -5.40 -13.01
C ASP A 179 -9.50 -5.10 -14.20
N ASN A 180 -8.62 -4.08 -14.11
CA ASN A 180 -7.74 -3.69 -15.21
C ASN A 180 -6.29 -3.42 -14.77
N PHE A 181 -5.99 -3.52 -13.48
CA PHE A 181 -4.64 -3.29 -12.97
C PHE A 181 -4.30 -4.22 -11.82
N ALA A 182 -3.13 -4.84 -11.88
CA ALA A 182 -2.57 -5.62 -10.79
C ALA A 182 -1.13 -5.25 -10.50
N ILE A 183 -0.67 -5.57 -9.29
CA ILE A 183 0.74 -5.67 -8.98
C ILE A 183 1.12 -7.14 -8.83
N ALA A 184 2.32 -7.48 -9.29
CA ALA A 184 2.87 -8.83 -9.27
C ALA A 184 4.32 -8.85 -8.80
N ILE A 185 4.74 -10.00 -8.29
CA ILE A 185 6.13 -10.29 -7.94
C ILE A 185 6.46 -11.69 -8.48
N LEU A 186 7.64 -11.80 -9.09
CA LEU A 186 8.28 -13.04 -9.53
C LEU A 186 9.58 -13.25 -8.76
N SER A 187 10.24 -14.39 -8.97
CA SER A 187 11.61 -14.58 -8.52
C SER A 187 12.53 -13.50 -9.11
N ALA A 188 13.64 -13.20 -8.45
CA ALA A 188 14.57 -12.17 -8.93
C ALA A 188 15.17 -12.54 -10.30
N ASP A 189 15.41 -13.83 -10.53
CA ASP A 189 15.95 -14.33 -11.80
C ASP A 189 14.92 -14.22 -12.92
N GLU A 190 13.67 -14.60 -12.66
CA GLU A 190 12.62 -14.50 -13.65
C GLU A 190 12.22 -13.05 -13.96
N TYR A 191 12.26 -12.14 -12.95
CA TYR A 191 12.10 -10.71 -13.19
C TYR A 191 13.16 -10.20 -14.19
N LYS A 192 14.43 -10.59 -13.98
CA LYS A 192 15.53 -10.21 -14.87
C LYS A 192 15.33 -10.76 -16.28
N ASN A 193 14.98 -12.04 -16.40
CA ASN A 193 14.70 -12.67 -17.72
C ASN A 193 13.63 -11.90 -18.49
N ILE A 194 12.54 -11.50 -17.82
CA ILE A 194 11.47 -10.72 -18.48
C ILE A 194 11.95 -9.35 -18.92
N CYS A 195 12.76 -8.65 -18.11
CA CYS A 195 13.30 -7.35 -18.48
C CYS A 195 14.23 -7.45 -19.68
N ASP A 196 15.10 -8.47 -19.73
CA ASP A 196 16.03 -8.72 -20.84
C ASP A 196 15.25 -9.06 -22.13
N ASP A 197 14.21 -9.91 -22.05
CA ASP A 197 13.40 -10.32 -23.19
C ASP A 197 12.58 -9.18 -23.79
N LEU A 198 12.00 -8.33 -22.95
CA LEU A 198 11.13 -7.25 -23.42
C LEU A 198 11.88 -6.04 -23.96
N SER A 199 13.18 -5.91 -23.70
CA SER A 199 14.01 -4.72 -24.03
C SER A 199 13.28 -3.41 -23.63
N LYS A 200 12.45 -3.46 -22.61
CA LYS A 200 11.68 -2.32 -22.11
C LYS A 200 12.43 -1.60 -21.01
N ASP A 201 12.32 -0.29 -21.01
CA ASP A 201 12.89 0.53 -19.95
C ASP A 201 12.17 0.25 -18.62
N GLU A 202 12.94 -0.20 -17.65
CA GLU A 202 12.48 -0.29 -16.27
C GLU A 202 12.19 1.11 -15.74
N VAL A 203 11.02 1.28 -15.14
CA VAL A 203 10.73 2.51 -14.40
C VAL A 203 11.38 2.40 -13.02
N SER A 204 12.13 3.45 -12.66
CA SER A 204 12.81 3.50 -11.39
C SER A 204 12.41 4.72 -10.58
N TYR A 205 12.29 4.53 -9.27
CA TYR A 205 12.16 5.59 -8.28
C TYR A 205 12.95 5.21 -7.02
N TYR A 206 13.13 6.16 -6.14
CA TYR A 206 13.87 5.95 -4.90
C TYR A 206 12.93 6.08 -3.72
N SER A 207 12.84 5.04 -2.91
CA SER A 207 12.17 5.04 -1.62
C SER A 207 13.14 5.51 -0.55
N VAL A 208 12.67 6.36 0.36
CA VAL A 208 13.45 6.92 1.46
C VAL A 208 12.78 6.58 2.78
N ARG A 209 13.58 6.15 3.75
CA ARG A 209 13.16 5.99 5.13
C ARG A 209 14.11 6.74 6.04
N TYR A 210 13.56 7.66 6.81
CA TYR A 210 14.32 8.45 7.77
C TYR A 210 14.57 7.65 9.04
N ARG A 211 15.79 7.74 9.59
CA ARG A 211 16.11 7.33 10.95
C ARG A 211 16.01 8.53 11.88
N ASP A 212 16.48 9.71 11.40
CA ASP A 212 16.23 11.00 12.00
C ASP A 212 15.11 11.70 11.22
N ASP A 213 13.90 11.72 11.77
CA ASP A 213 12.69 12.29 11.20
C ASP A 213 12.48 13.77 11.58
N SER A 214 13.52 14.44 12.11
CA SER A 214 13.44 15.86 12.39
C SER A 214 13.14 16.68 11.13
N THR A 215 12.21 17.62 11.22
CA THR A 215 11.79 18.47 10.09
C THR A 215 12.99 19.14 9.41
N LYS A 216 13.99 19.57 10.20
CA LYS A 216 15.20 20.18 9.68
C LYS A 216 16.02 19.23 8.82
N ASN A 217 16.16 17.97 9.23
CA ASN A 217 16.89 16.96 8.49
C ASN A 217 16.20 16.64 7.17
N ILE A 218 14.89 16.45 7.20
CA ILE A 218 14.05 16.19 6.01
C ILE A 218 14.15 17.34 5.01
N GLU A 219 14.02 18.59 5.46
CA GLU A 219 14.14 19.77 4.58
C GLU A 219 15.53 19.91 3.96
N ASN A 220 16.58 19.68 4.73
CA ASN A 220 17.96 19.76 4.23
C ASN A 220 18.23 18.67 3.18
N PHE A 221 17.78 17.45 3.43
CA PHE A 221 17.84 16.35 2.47
C PHE A 221 17.10 16.72 1.17
N ARG A 222 15.87 17.21 1.28
CA ARG A 222 15.05 17.63 0.14
C ARG A 222 15.74 18.75 -0.69
N LYS A 223 16.32 19.75 -0.01
CA LYS A 223 17.07 20.83 -0.67
C LYS A 223 18.31 20.31 -1.41
N GLU A 224 19.03 19.36 -0.83
CA GLU A 224 20.22 18.80 -1.47
C GLU A 224 19.87 17.94 -2.68
N ILE A 225 18.84 17.11 -2.60
CA ILE A 225 18.36 16.32 -3.74
C ILE A 225 17.90 17.24 -4.87
N ASN A 226 17.12 18.27 -4.56
CA ASN A 226 16.67 19.25 -5.55
C ASN A 226 17.84 19.92 -6.29
N LYS A 227 18.96 20.15 -5.62
CA LYS A 227 20.15 20.74 -6.25
C LYS A 227 20.95 19.76 -7.09
N LYS A 228 21.06 18.50 -6.66
CA LYS A 228 21.99 17.54 -7.27
C LYS A 228 21.37 16.69 -8.36
N ALA A 229 20.09 16.42 -8.30
CA ALA A 229 19.51 15.30 -9.04
C ALA A 229 18.51 15.68 -10.10
N MET A 230 18.28 16.95 -10.41
CA MET A 230 17.18 17.30 -11.31
C MET A 230 15.97 16.39 -11.08
N ILE A 231 15.31 16.59 -9.95
CA ILE A 231 14.21 15.73 -9.51
C ILE A 231 13.06 15.83 -10.51
N ALA A 232 12.59 14.68 -10.98
CA ALA A 232 11.37 14.57 -11.77
C ALA A 232 10.10 14.66 -10.91
N SER A 233 10.12 14.06 -9.70
CA SER A 233 9.01 14.13 -8.76
C SER A 233 9.48 13.86 -7.32
N TYR A 234 8.79 14.44 -6.34
CA TYR A 234 8.98 14.16 -4.92
C TYR A 234 7.62 14.09 -4.23
N THR A 235 7.40 13.02 -3.49
CA THR A 235 6.19 12.86 -2.66
C THR A 235 6.62 12.40 -1.28
N SER A 236 6.19 13.13 -0.24
CA SER A 236 6.32 12.70 1.16
C SER A 236 4.97 12.15 1.62
N LYS A 237 4.99 11.10 2.42
CA LYS A 237 3.81 10.63 3.13
C LYS A 237 3.74 11.43 4.43
N GLU A 238 2.75 12.29 4.55
CA GLU A 238 2.43 12.95 5.82
C GLU A 238 1.89 11.91 6.80
N ASN A 239 2.37 12.01 8.04
CA ASN A 239 1.95 11.14 9.15
C ASN A 239 0.57 11.50 9.68
#